data_5d65e92532be8422007b5566c2774a98
#
_entry.id   5d65e92532be8422007b5566c2774a98
#
_cell.length_a   1.000
_cell.length_b   1.000
_cell.length_c   1.000
_cell.angle_alpha   90.00
_cell.angle_beta   90.00
_cell.angle_gamma   90.00
#
_symmetry.space_group_name_H-M   'P 1'
#
loop_
_entity.id
_entity.type
_entity.pdbx_description
1 polymer ?
#
loop_
_entity_poly.entity_id
_entity_poly.type
_entity_poly.pdbx_seq_one_letter_code
_entity_poly.pdbx_strand_id
1 'polypeptide(L)'
;MPNYCSYSMEISGKPTDVDEFVKIIQADYEYKDGICNVERHLWRVFSADAYDEKISNGIKTTCISGDCAWSVSSCMTGEGYQADNPDCNGTTLQEESKRLNLAIEVYSEEPGVGFMEHYLYIDGEEIYNECVDWNEYWPDDFDSVEEMNEECGTNFTLEEFESGDRLETGGFDWDSGVWKTANSTTLNIEEII
;
A
#
# COMPACT_ATOMS: atom_id res chain seq x y z
N MET A 1 -2.99 7.15 19.29
CA MET A 1 -2.95 7.69 17.92
C MET A 1 -2.78 6.48 17.01
N PRO A 2 -3.42 6.41 15.87
CA PRO A 2 -3.14 5.33 14.93
C PRO A 2 -1.70 5.47 14.43
N ASN A 3 -1.06 4.35 14.10
CA ASN A 3 0.17 4.38 13.33
C ASN A 3 -0.15 4.90 11.93
N TYR A 4 0.82 5.54 11.30
CA TYR A 4 0.73 5.95 9.91
C TYR A 4 1.29 4.85 9.03
N CYS A 5 0.51 4.42 8.06
CA CYS A 5 0.93 3.51 7.01
C CYS A 5 1.03 4.31 5.72
N SER A 6 2.22 4.43 5.18
CA SER A 6 2.47 5.11 3.91
C SER A 6 2.11 4.17 2.76
N TYR A 7 1.51 4.72 1.70
CA TYR A 7 1.15 3.93 0.52
C TYR A 7 1.51 4.63 -0.79
N SER A 8 1.76 3.81 -1.81
CA SER A 8 1.88 4.21 -3.21
C SER A 8 0.96 3.35 -4.06
N MET A 9 0.21 3.98 -4.95
CA MET A 9 -0.83 3.34 -5.75
C MET A 9 -0.70 3.75 -7.21
N GLU A 10 -0.86 2.80 -8.12
CA GLU A 10 -1.05 3.05 -9.54
C GLU A 10 -2.47 2.67 -9.95
N ILE A 11 -3.13 3.55 -10.71
CA ILE A 11 -4.51 3.37 -11.14
C ILE A 11 -4.58 3.55 -12.65
N SER A 12 -5.21 2.59 -13.32
CA SER A 12 -5.40 2.62 -14.76
C SER A 12 -6.86 2.36 -15.16
N GLY A 13 -7.36 3.13 -16.14
CA GLY A 13 -8.70 2.97 -16.67
C GLY A 13 -9.12 4.11 -17.59
N LYS A 14 -10.43 4.27 -17.82
CA LYS A 14 -10.92 5.43 -18.58
C LYS A 14 -10.62 6.72 -17.83
N PRO A 15 -10.24 7.82 -18.53
CA PRO A 15 -9.88 9.08 -17.87
C PRO A 15 -10.93 9.58 -16.86
N THR A 16 -12.21 9.51 -17.24
CA THR A 16 -13.32 9.96 -16.36
C THR A 16 -13.43 9.15 -15.09
N ASP A 17 -13.16 7.85 -15.17
CA ASP A 17 -13.33 6.89 -14.08
C ASP A 17 -12.12 6.98 -13.13
N VAL A 18 -10.91 7.17 -13.67
CA VAL A 18 -9.70 7.50 -12.89
C VAL A 18 -9.87 8.83 -12.15
N ASP A 19 -10.37 9.90 -12.83
CA ASP A 19 -10.62 11.20 -12.21
C ASP A 19 -11.68 11.13 -11.10
N GLU A 20 -12.66 10.25 -11.24
CA GLU A 20 -13.67 10.01 -10.20
C GLU A 20 -13.05 9.31 -8.99
N PHE A 21 -12.23 8.28 -9.19
CA PHE A 21 -11.55 7.59 -8.10
C PHE A 21 -10.60 8.52 -7.32
N VAL A 22 -9.85 9.37 -8.03
CA VAL A 22 -8.98 10.38 -7.37
C VAL A 22 -9.79 11.27 -6.43
N LYS A 23 -11.01 11.68 -6.81
CA LYS A 23 -11.88 12.47 -5.92
C LYS A 23 -12.36 11.69 -4.71
N ILE A 24 -12.59 10.38 -4.85
CA ILE A 24 -13.04 9.52 -3.76
C ILE A 24 -11.93 9.34 -2.73
N ILE A 25 -10.69 9.08 -3.17
CA ILE A 25 -9.57 8.90 -2.25
C ILE A 25 -9.15 10.22 -1.58
N GLN A 26 -9.36 11.35 -2.25
CA GLN A 26 -9.07 12.70 -1.73
C GLN A 26 -10.25 13.32 -0.97
N ALA A 27 -11.35 12.59 -0.78
CA ALA A 27 -12.55 13.14 -0.17
C ALA A 27 -12.32 13.52 1.30
N ASP A 28 -12.54 14.80 1.62
CA ASP A 28 -12.60 15.29 3.00
C ASP A 28 -14.00 15.00 3.57
N TYR A 29 -14.09 13.94 4.35
CA TYR A 29 -15.37 13.46 4.86
C TYR A 29 -15.53 13.68 6.36
N GLU A 30 -16.73 14.04 6.76
CA GLU A 30 -17.14 14.21 8.14
C GLU A 30 -18.49 13.50 8.40
N TYR A 31 -18.61 12.88 9.56
CA TYR A 31 -19.86 12.32 10.04
C TYR A 31 -20.52 13.29 11.02
N LYS A 32 -21.77 13.65 10.75
CA LYS A 32 -22.60 14.43 11.65
C LYS A 32 -23.97 13.72 11.83
N ASP A 33 -24.29 13.40 13.06
CA ASP A 33 -25.54 12.69 13.42
C ASP A 33 -25.72 11.36 12.64
N GLY A 34 -24.61 10.65 12.35
CA GLY A 34 -24.60 9.41 11.58
C GLY A 34 -24.70 9.58 10.06
N ILE A 35 -24.64 10.81 9.55
CA ILE A 35 -24.72 11.12 8.12
C ILE A 35 -23.34 11.62 7.65
N CYS A 36 -22.79 10.98 6.62
CA CYS A 36 -21.57 11.43 5.96
C CYS A 36 -21.87 12.58 4.99
N ASN A 37 -21.00 13.60 4.93
CA ASN A 37 -21.12 14.75 4.04
C ASN A 37 -20.80 14.44 2.58
N VAL A 38 -20.16 13.29 2.31
CA VAL A 38 -19.84 12.80 0.97
C VAL A 38 -20.47 11.43 0.70
N GLU A 39 -20.79 11.15 -0.54
CA GLU A 39 -21.45 9.91 -0.93
C GLU A 39 -20.51 8.71 -0.87
N ARG A 40 -19.22 8.92 -1.24
CA ARG A 40 -18.19 7.88 -1.29
C ARG A 40 -16.86 8.42 -0.81
N HIS A 41 -16.13 7.61 -0.04
CA HIS A 41 -14.78 7.89 0.45
C HIS A 41 -14.11 6.59 0.86
N LEU A 42 -12.78 6.54 0.84
CA LEU A 42 -12.02 5.49 1.52
C LEU A 42 -11.86 5.87 3.00
N TRP A 43 -11.93 4.86 3.87
CA TRP A 43 -11.94 5.10 5.30
C TRP A 43 -10.55 5.41 5.84
N ARG A 44 -10.43 6.47 6.67
CA ARG A 44 -9.20 6.89 7.36
C ARG A 44 -7.96 7.05 6.46
N VAL A 45 -8.16 7.48 5.25
CA VAL A 45 -7.10 8.04 4.42
C VAL A 45 -6.81 9.45 4.95
N PHE A 46 -5.55 9.76 5.24
CA PHE A 46 -5.13 11.05 5.79
C PHE A 46 -4.62 11.99 4.71
N SER A 47 -3.99 11.44 3.69
CA SER A 47 -3.49 12.19 2.52
C SER A 47 -3.54 11.32 1.27
N ALA A 48 -3.70 11.96 0.11
CA ALA A 48 -3.66 11.32 -1.19
C ALA A 48 -3.26 12.37 -2.24
N ASP A 49 -2.02 12.30 -2.72
CA ASP A 49 -1.48 13.20 -3.73
C ASP A 49 -1.34 12.47 -5.06
N ALA A 50 -2.10 12.90 -6.08
CA ALA A 50 -2.05 12.33 -7.42
C ALA A 50 -0.94 12.99 -8.25
N TYR A 51 -0.16 12.20 -8.97
CA TYR A 51 0.96 12.62 -9.80
C TYR A 51 1.18 11.68 -10.99
N ASP A 52 2.13 12.00 -11.88
CA ASP A 52 2.53 11.19 -13.04
C ASP A 52 1.39 10.74 -13.95
N GLU A 53 0.45 11.66 -14.23
CA GLU A 53 -0.66 11.37 -15.12
C GLU A 53 -0.18 11.14 -16.57
N LYS A 54 -0.59 10.02 -17.15
CA LYS A 54 -0.33 9.65 -18.55
C LYS A 54 -1.62 9.20 -19.22
N ILE A 55 -1.78 9.53 -20.50
CA ILE A 55 -2.88 9.03 -21.32
C ILE A 55 -2.28 8.38 -22.56
N SER A 56 -2.57 7.11 -22.76
CA SER A 56 -2.17 6.33 -23.93
C SER A 56 -3.33 5.45 -24.38
N ASN A 57 -3.61 5.42 -25.68
CA ASN A 57 -4.67 4.60 -26.29
C ASN A 57 -6.06 4.76 -25.63
N GLY A 58 -6.34 5.91 -25.03
CA GLY A 58 -7.62 6.18 -24.36
C GLY A 58 -7.68 5.68 -22.90
N ILE A 59 -6.61 5.09 -22.39
CA ILE A 59 -6.44 4.72 -20.99
C ILE A 59 -5.63 5.82 -20.29
N LYS A 60 -6.10 6.26 -19.12
CA LYS A 60 -5.37 7.12 -18.19
C LYS A 60 -4.73 6.24 -17.13
N THR A 61 -3.45 6.48 -16.88
CA THR A 61 -2.73 5.96 -15.72
C THR A 61 -2.31 7.13 -14.84
N THR A 62 -2.45 7.00 -13.53
CA THR A 62 -1.99 7.97 -12.55
C THR A 62 -1.46 7.26 -11.31
N CYS A 63 -0.44 7.86 -10.69
CA CYS A 63 0.08 7.41 -9.41
C CYS A 63 -0.54 8.26 -8.29
N ILE A 64 -0.79 7.66 -7.13
CA ILE A 64 -1.23 8.33 -5.91
C ILE A 64 -0.34 7.88 -4.78
N SER A 65 0.19 8.81 -3.98
CA SER A 65 0.87 8.50 -2.73
C SER A 65 0.22 9.22 -1.56
N GLY A 66 0.34 8.64 -0.38
CA GLY A 66 -0.25 9.22 0.82
C GLY A 66 -0.09 8.33 2.04
N ASP A 67 -0.86 8.68 3.07
CA ASP A 67 -0.88 7.97 4.34
C ASP A 67 -2.30 7.58 4.74
N CYS A 68 -2.42 6.42 5.39
CA CYS A 68 -3.66 5.97 6.02
C CYS A 68 -3.42 5.50 7.47
N ALA A 69 -4.49 5.19 8.19
CA ALA A 69 -4.37 4.67 9.54
C ALA A 69 -4.04 3.17 9.52
N TRP A 70 -3.03 2.75 10.26
CA TRP A 70 -2.63 1.35 10.53
C TRP A 70 -2.11 0.60 9.30
N SER A 71 -2.95 0.33 8.29
CA SER A 71 -2.63 -0.46 7.10
C SER A 71 -3.63 -0.19 5.98
N VAL A 72 -3.26 -0.48 4.74
CA VAL A 72 -4.18 -0.46 3.59
C VAL A 72 -5.28 -1.51 3.77
N SER A 73 -4.95 -2.71 4.27
CA SER A 73 -5.96 -3.74 4.58
C SER A 73 -7.03 -3.24 5.56
N SER A 74 -6.63 -2.55 6.62
CA SER A 74 -7.57 -2.03 7.62
C SER A 74 -8.45 -0.89 7.12
N CYS A 75 -7.97 -0.09 6.17
CA CYS A 75 -8.61 1.15 5.75
C CYS A 75 -9.29 1.09 4.39
N MET A 76 -8.77 0.28 3.46
CA MET A 76 -9.15 0.38 2.05
C MET A 76 -9.64 -0.93 1.42
N THR A 77 -9.36 -2.12 2.01
CA THR A 77 -9.72 -3.39 1.35
C THR A 77 -11.06 -3.97 1.82
N GLY A 78 -11.63 -3.48 2.91
CA GLY A 78 -12.84 -4.06 3.50
C GLY A 78 -12.56 -5.26 4.41
N GLU A 79 -11.31 -5.56 4.67
CA GLU A 79 -10.85 -6.50 5.66
C GLU A 79 -10.55 -5.81 7.01
N GLY A 80 -10.20 -6.55 8.02
CA GLY A 80 -9.80 -6.00 9.31
C GLY A 80 -10.87 -5.10 9.95
N TYR A 81 -10.46 -3.92 10.42
CA TYR A 81 -11.32 -3.05 11.22
C TYR A 81 -12.57 -2.54 10.46
N GLN A 82 -12.47 -2.33 9.16
CA GLN A 82 -13.58 -1.85 8.34
C GLN A 82 -14.70 -2.91 8.23
N ALA A 83 -14.34 -4.18 8.07
CA ALA A 83 -15.28 -5.29 7.97
C ALA A 83 -16.10 -5.47 9.26
N ASP A 84 -15.48 -5.23 10.42
CA ASP A 84 -16.06 -5.46 11.73
C ASP A 84 -16.83 -4.23 12.27
N ASN A 85 -16.74 -3.07 11.62
CA ASN A 85 -17.32 -1.83 12.10
C ASN A 85 -18.38 -1.29 11.13
N PRO A 86 -19.69 -1.53 11.41
CA PRO A 86 -20.78 -1.09 10.54
C PRO A 86 -20.94 0.43 10.45
N ASP A 87 -20.27 1.19 11.32
CA ASP A 87 -20.27 2.66 11.27
C ASP A 87 -19.22 3.21 10.29
N CYS A 88 -18.37 2.33 9.73
CA CYS A 88 -17.40 2.69 8.68
C CYS A 88 -18.08 2.62 7.31
N ASN A 89 -18.85 3.65 6.94
CA ASN A 89 -19.60 3.71 5.68
C ASN A 89 -18.73 4.09 4.47
N GLY A 90 -17.44 3.77 4.49
CA GLY A 90 -16.56 3.94 3.36
C GLY A 90 -16.80 2.90 2.26
N THR A 91 -16.27 3.18 1.06
CA THR A 91 -16.11 2.19 0.00
C THR A 91 -14.76 1.48 0.12
N THR A 92 -14.52 0.45 -0.70
CA THR A 92 -13.26 -0.30 -0.75
C THR A 92 -12.59 -0.18 -2.11
N LEU A 93 -11.28 -0.47 -2.20
CA LEU A 93 -10.55 -0.53 -3.46
C LEU A 93 -11.19 -1.52 -4.43
N GLN A 94 -11.60 -2.69 -3.93
CA GLN A 94 -12.26 -3.72 -4.72
C GLN A 94 -13.62 -3.24 -5.28
N GLU A 95 -14.44 -2.58 -4.46
CA GLU A 95 -15.73 -2.05 -4.89
C GLU A 95 -15.57 -0.95 -5.94
N GLU A 96 -14.61 -0.05 -5.76
CA GLU A 96 -14.35 1.03 -6.73
C GLU A 96 -13.70 0.52 -8.00
N SER A 97 -12.76 -0.45 -7.92
CA SER A 97 -12.22 -1.15 -9.09
C SER A 97 -13.34 -1.75 -9.95
N LYS A 98 -14.30 -2.43 -9.31
CA LYS A 98 -15.46 -3.00 -10.01
C LYS A 98 -16.40 -1.94 -10.59
N ARG A 99 -16.74 -0.94 -9.79
CA ARG A 99 -17.73 0.08 -10.18
C ARG A 99 -17.25 0.95 -11.34
N LEU A 100 -15.96 1.30 -11.31
CA LEU A 100 -15.32 2.20 -12.27
C LEU A 100 -14.54 1.46 -13.36
N ASN A 101 -14.50 0.13 -13.29
CA ASN A 101 -13.75 -0.71 -14.24
C ASN A 101 -12.27 -0.29 -14.30
N LEU A 102 -11.61 -0.28 -13.14
CA LEU A 102 -10.23 0.14 -12.96
C LEU A 102 -9.33 -1.04 -12.63
N ALA A 103 -8.06 -0.95 -13.05
CA ALA A 103 -6.96 -1.65 -12.42
C ALA A 103 -6.40 -0.74 -11.32
N ILE A 104 -6.25 -1.27 -10.10
CA ILE A 104 -5.72 -0.57 -8.93
C ILE A 104 -4.66 -1.46 -8.30
N GLU A 105 -3.41 -1.03 -8.37
CA GLU A 105 -2.30 -1.66 -7.66
C GLU A 105 -1.86 -0.75 -6.52
N VAL A 106 -1.66 -1.30 -5.32
CA VAL A 106 -1.22 -0.53 -4.16
C VAL A 106 -0.16 -1.28 -3.36
N TYR A 107 0.89 -0.57 -3.02
CA TYR A 107 1.93 -0.96 -2.08
C TYR A 107 1.82 -0.10 -0.84
N SER A 108 2.07 -0.67 0.33
CA SER A 108 2.13 0.09 1.56
C SER A 108 3.20 -0.43 2.50
N GLU A 109 3.63 0.44 3.41
CA GLU A 109 4.61 0.13 4.44
C GLU A 109 4.25 0.79 5.78
N GLU A 110 4.45 0.07 6.86
CA GLU A 110 4.32 0.57 8.22
C GLU A 110 5.56 0.17 9.03
N PRO A 111 6.56 1.06 9.11
CA PRO A 111 7.85 0.75 9.75
C PRO A 111 7.77 0.60 11.28
N GLY A 112 6.76 1.17 11.92
CA GLY A 112 6.60 1.08 13.38
C GLY A 112 6.12 -0.28 13.86
N VAL A 113 5.41 -1.05 13.02
CA VAL A 113 5.00 -2.44 13.27
C VAL A 113 5.88 -3.41 12.48
N GLY A 114 6.44 -2.97 11.36
CA GLY A 114 7.36 -3.73 10.53
C GLY A 114 6.65 -4.66 9.55
N PHE A 115 5.81 -4.10 8.66
CA PHE A 115 5.22 -4.86 7.57
C PHE A 115 5.13 -4.04 6.28
N MET A 116 5.02 -4.75 5.16
CA MET A 116 4.64 -4.21 3.84
C MET A 116 3.46 -4.98 3.27
N GLU A 117 2.59 -4.28 2.52
CA GLU A 117 1.44 -4.88 1.86
C GLU A 117 1.50 -4.61 0.35
N HIS A 118 0.94 -5.54 -0.44
CA HIS A 118 0.73 -5.39 -1.87
C HIS A 118 -0.63 -5.95 -2.25
N TYR A 119 -1.45 -5.15 -2.91
CA TYR A 119 -2.76 -5.53 -3.44
C TYR A 119 -2.87 -5.14 -4.91
N LEU A 120 -3.54 -5.98 -5.70
CA LEU A 120 -3.93 -5.69 -7.08
C LEU A 120 -5.39 -6.11 -7.30
N TYR A 121 -6.21 -5.14 -7.69
CA TYR A 121 -7.60 -5.33 -8.09
C TYR A 121 -7.79 -4.95 -9.55
N ILE A 122 -8.45 -5.82 -10.33
CA ILE A 122 -8.82 -5.54 -11.74
C ILE A 122 -10.30 -5.84 -11.90
N ASP A 123 -11.10 -4.85 -12.30
CA ASP A 123 -12.55 -4.98 -12.51
C ASP A 123 -13.29 -5.58 -11.29
N GLY A 124 -12.75 -5.37 -10.10
CA GLY A 124 -13.27 -5.89 -8.84
C GLY A 124 -12.83 -7.32 -8.50
N GLU A 125 -12.02 -7.95 -9.31
CA GLU A 125 -11.35 -9.21 -8.95
C GLU A 125 -10.05 -8.90 -8.21
N GLU A 126 -9.83 -9.56 -7.07
CA GLU A 126 -8.56 -9.52 -6.35
C GLU A 126 -7.58 -10.47 -7.04
N ILE A 127 -6.59 -9.90 -7.72
CA ILE A 127 -5.57 -10.63 -8.46
C ILE A 127 -4.39 -10.99 -7.56
N TYR A 128 -4.07 -10.09 -6.63
CA TYR A 128 -2.96 -10.23 -5.71
C TYR A 128 -3.28 -9.64 -4.34
N ASN A 129 -2.86 -10.32 -3.29
CA ASN A 129 -3.00 -9.90 -1.90
C ASN A 129 -1.87 -10.53 -1.09
N GLU A 130 -0.95 -9.72 -0.61
CA GLU A 130 0.16 -10.18 0.22
C GLU A 130 0.47 -9.15 1.31
N CYS A 131 0.74 -9.66 2.50
CA CYS A 131 1.31 -8.89 3.60
C CYS A 131 2.53 -9.65 4.12
N VAL A 132 3.66 -8.97 4.19
CA VAL A 132 4.94 -9.55 4.60
C VAL A 132 5.56 -8.77 5.74
N ASP A 133 6.25 -9.47 6.63
CA ASP A 133 7.05 -8.83 7.66
C ASP A 133 8.22 -8.09 7.01
N TRP A 134 8.49 -6.88 7.51
CA TRP A 134 9.60 -6.05 7.08
C TRP A 134 10.23 -5.39 8.29
N ASN A 135 11.54 -5.57 8.44
CA ASN A 135 12.29 -5.01 9.55
C ASN A 135 13.54 -4.32 9.03
N GLU A 136 13.84 -3.18 9.64
CA GLU A 136 15.04 -2.40 9.43
C GLU A 136 16.01 -2.57 10.57
N TYR A 137 17.31 -2.60 10.26
CA TYR A 137 18.40 -2.71 11.22
C TYR A 137 19.50 -1.73 10.86
N TRP A 138 20.05 -1.09 11.87
CA TRP A 138 21.17 -0.18 11.71
C TRP A 138 22.42 -0.82 12.30
N PRO A 139 23.48 -1.08 11.49
CA PRO A 139 24.74 -1.67 12.00
C PRO A 139 25.34 -0.92 13.16
N ASP A 140 25.21 0.42 13.20
CA ASP A 140 25.74 1.29 14.27
C ASP A 140 25.08 1.04 15.64
N ASP A 141 23.97 0.33 15.72
CA ASP A 141 23.30 -0.02 16.98
C ASP A 141 23.91 -1.27 17.65
N PHE A 142 24.86 -1.96 16.98
CA PHE A 142 25.47 -3.22 17.44
C PHE A 142 26.99 -3.16 17.43
N ASP A 143 27.63 -3.88 18.36
CA ASP A 143 29.10 -3.97 18.43
C ASP A 143 29.70 -4.90 17.35
N SER A 144 28.92 -5.85 16.81
CA SER A 144 29.36 -6.78 15.78
C SER A 144 28.19 -7.39 14.98
N VAL A 145 28.48 -7.95 13.80
CA VAL A 145 27.50 -8.66 12.98
C VAL A 145 26.97 -9.92 13.67
N GLU A 146 27.79 -10.58 14.47
CA GLU A 146 27.39 -11.76 15.26
C GLU A 146 26.35 -11.40 16.31
N GLU A 147 26.57 -10.31 17.06
CA GLU A 147 25.61 -9.79 18.03
C GLU A 147 24.28 -9.41 17.36
N MET A 148 24.35 -8.62 16.27
CA MET A 148 23.17 -8.24 15.48
C MET A 148 22.37 -9.46 15.01
N ASN A 149 23.05 -10.47 14.43
CA ASN A 149 22.40 -11.67 13.93
C ASN A 149 21.81 -12.52 15.06
N GLU A 150 22.46 -12.56 16.25
CA GLU A 150 21.96 -13.31 17.40
C GLU A 150 20.72 -12.63 18.01
N GLU A 151 20.77 -11.32 18.21
CA GLU A 151 19.69 -10.55 18.85
C GLU A 151 18.47 -10.39 17.91
N CYS A 152 18.70 -10.18 16.63
CA CYS A 152 17.63 -9.91 15.65
C CYS A 152 17.16 -11.15 14.90
N GLY A 153 17.84 -12.31 15.06
CA GLY A 153 17.51 -13.54 14.35
C GLY A 153 17.78 -13.47 12.84
N THR A 154 18.77 -12.68 12.44
CA THR A 154 19.13 -12.41 11.04
C THR A 154 20.35 -13.23 10.61
N ASN A 155 20.79 -13.08 9.35
CA ASN A 155 21.96 -13.73 8.79
C ASN A 155 22.76 -12.77 7.89
N PHE A 156 22.88 -11.52 8.29
CA PHE A 156 23.68 -10.55 7.56
C PHE A 156 25.16 -10.93 7.55
N THR A 157 25.81 -10.60 6.46
CA THR A 157 27.24 -10.83 6.29
C THR A 157 28.06 -9.71 6.94
N LEU A 158 29.35 -9.98 7.19
CA LEU A 158 30.26 -8.96 7.69
C LEU A 158 30.40 -7.79 6.69
N GLU A 159 30.35 -8.05 5.39
CA GLU A 159 30.43 -7.01 4.35
C GLU A 159 29.23 -6.07 4.39
N GLU A 160 28.01 -6.61 4.54
CA GLU A 160 26.80 -5.81 4.72
C GLU A 160 26.86 -4.99 5.99
N PHE A 161 27.28 -5.58 7.11
CA PHE A 161 27.43 -4.88 8.39
C PHE A 161 28.47 -3.75 8.32
N GLU A 162 29.65 -4.00 7.71
CA GLU A 162 30.74 -3.02 7.56
C GLU A 162 30.39 -1.91 6.56
N SER A 163 29.38 -2.08 5.71
CA SER A 163 28.92 -0.99 4.83
C SER A 163 28.38 0.22 5.62
N GLY A 164 27.87 -0.02 6.81
CA GLY A 164 27.22 1.00 7.63
C GLY A 164 25.87 1.45 7.09
N ASP A 165 25.42 0.84 5.98
CA ASP A 165 24.10 1.14 5.40
C ASP A 165 23.00 0.44 6.19
N ARG A 166 21.78 0.97 6.09
CA ARG A 166 20.58 0.33 6.64
C ARG A 166 20.39 -1.05 6.03
N LEU A 167 20.22 -2.05 6.86
CA LEU A 167 19.96 -3.44 6.48
C LEU A 167 18.47 -3.76 6.67
N GLU A 168 17.92 -4.59 5.80
CA GLU A 168 16.50 -4.92 5.80
C GLU A 168 16.28 -6.42 5.65
N THR A 169 15.23 -6.92 6.31
CA THR A 169 14.72 -8.29 6.11
C THR A 169 13.27 -8.26 5.66
N GLY A 170 12.93 -9.12 4.70
CA GLY A 170 11.59 -9.14 4.10
C GLY A 170 11.30 -7.90 3.23
N GLY A 171 10.03 -7.64 3.00
CA GLY A 171 9.57 -6.46 2.28
C GLY A 171 9.80 -6.49 0.77
N PHE A 172 9.67 -5.33 0.16
CA PHE A 172 9.77 -5.11 -1.28
C PHE A 172 11.06 -4.38 -1.62
N ASP A 173 11.82 -4.92 -2.55
CA ASP A 173 13.03 -4.28 -3.07
C ASP A 173 12.65 -3.35 -4.23
N TRP A 174 12.65 -2.04 -3.97
CA TRP A 174 12.26 -1.01 -4.94
C TRP A 174 13.22 -0.91 -6.13
N ASP A 175 14.49 -1.28 -5.96
CA ASP A 175 15.49 -1.23 -7.02
C ASP A 175 15.32 -2.37 -8.02
N SER A 176 15.02 -3.58 -7.54
CA SER A 176 14.79 -4.76 -8.38
C SER A 176 13.33 -4.99 -8.74
N GLY A 177 12.38 -4.35 -8.04
CA GLY A 177 10.95 -4.56 -8.20
C GLY A 177 10.48 -5.94 -7.72
N VAL A 178 11.17 -6.54 -6.76
CA VAL A 178 10.91 -7.92 -6.32
C VAL A 178 10.66 -7.97 -4.81
N TRP A 179 9.65 -8.74 -4.39
CA TRP A 179 9.47 -9.08 -2.98
C TRP A 179 10.61 -9.97 -2.48
N LYS A 180 11.18 -9.65 -1.31
CA LYS A 180 12.24 -10.44 -0.66
C LYS A 180 11.72 -11.70 0.04
N THR A 181 10.52 -12.15 -0.30
CA THR A 181 9.89 -13.35 0.26
C THR A 181 9.85 -14.50 -0.75
N ALA A 182 9.71 -15.74 -0.27
CA ALA A 182 9.80 -16.94 -1.11
C ALA A 182 8.67 -17.08 -2.17
N ASN A 183 7.62 -16.28 -2.10
CA ASN A 183 6.43 -16.38 -2.94
C ASN A 183 6.26 -15.19 -3.91
N SER A 184 7.27 -14.34 -4.04
CA SER A 184 7.15 -13.12 -4.83
C SER A 184 6.90 -13.42 -6.32
N THR A 185 5.79 -12.92 -6.82
CA THR A 185 5.49 -12.86 -8.26
C THR A 185 5.54 -11.40 -8.68
N THR A 186 6.48 -11.04 -9.53
CA THR A 186 6.48 -9.70 -10.14
C THR A 186 5.33 -9.66 -11.12
N LEU A 187 4.31 -8.87 -10.82
CA LEU A 187 3.19 -8.63 -11.73
C LEU A 187 3.49 -7.37 -12.55
N ASN A 188 3.36 -7.46 -13.85
CA ASN A 188 3.48 -6.32 -14.73
C ASN A 188 2.08 -5.95 -15.22
N ILE A 189 1.51 -4.87 -14.68
CA ILE A 189 0.17 -4.39 -15.04
C ILE A 189 0.06 -4.12 -16.54
N GLU A 190 1.12 -3.63 -17.20
CA GLU A 190 1.11 -3.37 -18.63
C GLU A 190 0.88 -4.65 -19.49
N GLU A 191 1.14 -5.83 -18.93
CA GLU A 191 0.91 -7.12 -19.59
C GLU A 191 -0.50 -7.69 -19.33
N ILE A 192 -1.23 -7.14 -18.34
CA ILE A 192 -2.53 -7.66 -17.87
C ILE A 192 -3.69 -6.82 -18.42
N ILE A 193 -3.46 -5.55 -18.76
CA ILE A 193 -4.44 -4.61 -19.33
C ILE A 193 -4.24 -4.51 -20.85
#